data_626f484baff348aaf0cbc2a5a69668dd
#
_entry.id   626f484baff348aaf0cbc2a5a69668dd
#
_cell.length_a   1.000
_cell.length_b   1.000
_cell.length_c   1.000
_cell.angle_alpha   90.00
_cell.angle_beta   90.00
_cell.angle_gamma   90.00
#
_symmetry.space_group_name_H-M   'P 1'
#
loop_
_entity.id
_entity.type
_entity.pdbx_description
1 polymer ?
#
loop_
_entity_poly.entity_id
_entity_poly.type
_entity_poly.pdbx_seq_one_letter_code
_entity_poly.pdbx_strand_id
1 'polypeptide(L)'
;QQLREACDTVIVIDNNRLVNIAGNLPIQQAFAVANELVSTMIKSIVEIIAVPSLVNLDYADVKAIMANGDVSVIGVGESDSEDRVVEAAKRALTNPLLDVSYEGATGALIHITGGDDLTLDEVSRAGEMVTESLDADANVIWGARISEKMKGKIRLMAIITGVLSPYILGKTDHKKISPQTMHLSHELGIDMIR
;
A
#
# COMPACT_ATOMS: atom_id res chain seq x y z
N GLN A 1 6.63 -13.14 -10.84
CA GLN A 1 6.42 -14.42 -10.14
C GLN A 1 7.67 -14.84 -9.38
N GLN A 2 8.85 -14.95 -10.03
CA GLN A 2 10.12 -15.33 -9.38
C GLN A 2 10.50 -14.43 -8.18
N LEU A 3 10.26 -13.12 -8.26
CA LEU A 3 10.53 -12.22 -7.13
C LEU A 3 9.64 -12.50 -5.92
N ARG A 4 8.38 -12.89 -6.13
CA ARG A 4 7.47 -13.26 -5.04
C ARG A 4 7.90 -14.52 -4.27
N GLU A 5 8.58 -15.44 -4.96
CA GLU A 5 9.11 -16.66 -4.35
C GLU A 5 10.41 -16.40 -3.56
N ALA A 6 11.13 -15.32 -3.90
CA ALA A 6 12.43 -14.98 -3.34
C ALA A 6 12.41 -13.84 -2.32
N CYS A 7 11.32 -13.06 -2.26
CA CYS A 7 11.18 -11.89 -1.39
C CYS A 7 9.98 -12.06 -0.46
N ASP A 8 10.08 -11.52 0.75
CA ASP A 8 8.97 -11.51 1.72
C ASP A 8 7.82 -10.60 1.24
N THR A 9 8.15 -9.53 0.53
CA THR A 9 7.21 -8.53 0.02
C THR A 9 7.67 -8.00 -1.32
N VAL A 10 6.74 -7.80 -2.25
CA VAL A 10 7.00 -7.19 -3.56
C VAL A 10 6.01 -6.04 -3.80
N ILE A 11 6.56 -4.87 -4.11
CA ILE A 11 5.77 -3.69 -4.51
C ILE A 11 5.92 -3.53 -6.01
N VAL A 12 4.79 -3.46 -6.71
CA VAL A 12 4.77 -3.34 -8.16
C VAL A 12 4.16 -2.00 -8.57
N ILE A 13 4.88 -1.27 -9.42
CA ILE A 13 4.41 -0.03 -10.05
C ILE A 13 4.21 -0.31 -11.54
N ASP A 14 2.98 -0.12 -12.02
CA ASP A 14 2.64 -0.40 -13.42
C ASP A 14 3.00 0.78 -14.34
N ASN A 15 3.87 0.52 -15.31
CA ASN A 15 4.24 1.51 -16.32
C ASN A 15 3.06 1.98 -17.19
N ASN A 16 2.02 1.17 -17.39
CA ASN A 16 0.85 1.59 -18.15
C ASN A 16 0.08 2.69 -17.39
N ARG A 17 0.06 2.61 -16.07
CA ARG A 17 -0.52 3.66 -15.22
C ARG A 17 0.29 4.95 -15.30
N LEU A 18 1.62 4.84 -15.37
CA LEU A 18 2.48 6.01 -15.59
C LEU A 18 2.16 6.71 -16.91
N VAL A 19 1.91 5.96 -17.98
CA VAL A 19 1.49 6.53 -19.28
C VAL A 19 0.14 7.25 -19.17
N ASN A 20 -0.80 6.73 -18.39
CA ASN A 20 -2.10 7.37 -18.19
C ASN A 20 -1.99 8.70 -17.42
N ILE A 21 -1.03 8.82 -16.50
CA ILE A 21 -0.86 10.00 -15.65
C ILE A 21 0.05 11.06 -16.30
N ALA A 22 1.11 10.60 -16.91
CA ALA A 22 2.22 11.44 -17.38
C ALA A 22 2.50 11.27 -18.89
N GLY A 23 1.57 10.68 -19.66
CA GLY A 23 1.77 10.37 -21.07
C GLY A 23 1.91 11.58 -21.99
N ASN A 24 1.46 12.76 -21.56
CA ASN A 24 1.62 14.05 -22.25
C ASN A 24 2.91 14.78 -21.84
N LEU A 25 3.69 14.26 -20.89
CA LEU A 25 4.96 14.84 -20.50
C LEU A 25 6.11 14.30 -21.36
N PRO A 26 7.21 15.07 -21.52
CA PRO A 26 8.46 14.54 -22.04
C PRO A 26 8.89 13.30 -21.24
N ILE A 27 9.44 12.30 -21.92
CA ILE A 27 9.77 11.00 -21.32
C ILE A 27 10.61 11.10 -20.03
N GLN A 28 11.56 12.03 -19.99
CA GLN A 28 12.38 12.26 -18.78
C GLN A 28 11.56 12.79 -17.62
N GLN A 29 10.56 13.63 -17.86
CA GLN A 29 9.67 14.15 -16.84
C GLN A 29 8.69 13.06 -16.36
N ALA A 30 8.18 12.22 -17.27
CA ALA A 30 7.32 11.10 -16.92
C ALA A 30 8.04 10.11 -15.98
N PHE A 31 9.29 9.75 -16.30
CA PHE A 31 10.10 8.92 -15.39
C PHE A 31 10.48 9.63 -14.09
N ALA A 32 10.63 10.95 -14.09
CA ALA A 32 10.88 11.70 -12.85
C ALA A 32 9.71 11.57 -11.87
N VAL A 33 8.46 11.55 -12.35
CA VAL A 33 7.28 11.31 -11.51
C VAL A 33 7.34 9.94 -10.82
N ALA A 34 7.67 8.88 -11.56
CA ALA A 34 7.82 7.54 -10.99
C ALA A 34 8.98 7.48 -9.97
N ASN A 35 10.11 8.10 -10.28
CA ASN A 35 11.28 8.15 -9.39
C ASN A 35 10.96 8.92 -8.09
N GLU A 36 10.21 10.01 -8.17
CA GLU A 36 9.79 10.78 -7.00
C GLU A 36 8.88 9.95 -6.09
N LEU A 37 7.95 9.19 -6.67
CA LEU A 37 7.09 8.28 -5.92
C LEU A 37 7.92 7.23 -5.17
N VAL A 38 8.80 6.52 -5.87
CA VAL A 38 9.66 5.49 -5.27
C VAL A 38 10.55 6.10 -4.18
N SER A 39 11.13 7.27 -4.43
CA SER A 39 11.94 7.98 -3.44
C SER A 39 11.14 8.36 -2.21
N THR A 40 9.91 8.82 -2.38
CA THR A 40 9.00 9.17 -1.29
C THR A 40 8.64 7.93 -0.46
N MET A 41 8.35 6.81 -1.11
CA MET A 41 8.07 5.53 -0.43
C MET A 41 9.26 5.07 0.42
N ILE A 42 10.46 5.01 -0.17
CA ILE A 42 11.67 4.59 0.55
C ILE A 42 11.98 5.54 1.71
N LYS A 43 11.91 6.85 1.47
CA LYS A 43 12.13 7.86 2.49
C LYS A 43 11.15 7.72 3.65
N SER A 44 9.89 7.48 3.37
CA SER A 44 8.85 7.31 4.39
C SER A 44 9.12 6.09 5.27
N ILE A 45 9.51 4.95 4.70
CA ILE A 45 9.89 3.75 5.48
C ILE A 45 11.11 4.04 6.37
N VAL A 46 12.14 4.69 5.81
CA VAL A 46 13.34 5.03 6.58
C VAL A 46 13.01 6.01 7.71
N GLU A 47 12.16 7.01 7.46
CA GLU A 47 11.75 7.97 8.48
C GLU A 47 10.99 7.30 9.65
N ILE A 48 10.14 6.30 9.39
CA ILE A 48 9.44 5.55 10.42
C ILE A 48 10.42 4.87 11.37
N ILE A 49 11.44 4.22 10.83
CA ILE A 49 12.39 3.42 11.61
C ILE A 49 13.45 4.31 12.28
N ALA A 50 13.94 5.33 11.57
CA ALA A 50 15.12 6.09 11.98
C ALA A 50 14.82 7.32 12.83
N VAL A 51 13.59 7.84 12.79
CA VAL A 51 13.24 9.10 13.47
C VAL A 51 12.33 8.85 14.65
N PRO A 52 12.69 9.33 15.87
CA PRO A 52 11.84 9.21 17.04
C PRO A 52 10.44 9.78 16.81
N SER A 53 9.41 9.08 17.26
CA SER A 53 8.00 9.43 17.08
C SER A 53 7.28 9.45 18.43
N LEU A 54 6.09 10.03 18.49
CA LEU A 54 5.25 10.03 19.69
C LEU A 54 4.76 8.61 20.02
N VAL A 55 4.30 7.89 18.98
CA VAL A 55 4.06 6.46 19.01
C VAL A 55 5.06 5.85 18.03
N ASN A 56 6.14 5.31 18.58
CA ASN A 56 7.23 4.76 17.80
C ASN A 56 6.82 3.45 17.14
N LEU A 57 7.21 3.33 15.88
CA LEU A 57 7.27 2.07 15.16
C LEU A 57 8.73 1.68 15.03
N ASP A 58 9.04 0.44 15.35
CA ASP A 58 10.39 -0.08 15.19
C ASP A 58 10.53 -0.98 13.94
N TYR A 59 11.74 -1.46 13.71
CA TYR A 59 11.99 -2.38 12.61
C TYR A 59 11.20 -3.69 12.74
N ALA A 60 10.92 -4.14 13.97
CA ALA A 60 10.17 -5.38 14.19
C ALA A 60 8.70 -5.21 13.76
N ASP A 61 8.11 -4.04 13.98
CA ASP A 61 6.76 -3.71 13.53
C ASP A 61 6.66 -3.71 12.00
N VAL A 62 7.60 -3.03 11.33
CA VAL A 62 7.68 -3.01 9.86
C VAL A 62 7.85 -4.43 9.33
N LYS A 63 8.74 -5.21 9.95
CA LYS A 63 8.99 -6.60 9.58
C LYS A 63 7.75 -7.48 9.81
N ALA A 64 7.02 -7.30 10.91
CA ALA A 64 5.82 -8.07 11.22
C ALA A 64 4.73 -7.91 10.17
N ILE A 65 4.58 -6.71 9.60
CA ILE A 65 3.63 -6.43 8.53
C ILE A 65 4.15 -6.93 7.18
N MET A 66 5.43 -6.72 6.89
CA MET A 66 5.99 -7.01 5.56
C MET A 66 6.45 -8.45 5.39
N ALA A 67 6.77 -9.18 6.47
CA ALA A 67 7.12 -10.59 6.40
C ALA A 67 5.89 -11.41 5.98
N ASN A 68 6.01 -12.17 4.90
CA ASN A 68 4.92 -12.89 4.24
C ASN A 68 3.81 -11.98 3.65
N GLY A 69 4.12 -10.71 3.43
CA GLY A 69 3.19 -9.72 2.89
C GLY A 69 2.82 -9.93 1.42
N ASP A 70 3.49 -10.86 0.74
CA ASP A 70 3.30 -11.21 -0.67
C ASP A 70 3.31 -9.94 -1.57
N VAL A 71 2.16 -9.50 -2.05
CA VAL A 71 2.02 -8.24 -2.77
C VAL A 71 1.65 -7.15 -1.80
N SER A 72 2.41 -6.07 -1.83
CA SER A 72 2.18 -4.94 -0.96
C SER A 72 2.15 -3.64 -1.74
N VAL A 73 1.50 -2.68 -1.13
CA VAL A 73 1.37 -1.33 -1.67
C VAL A 73 1.77 -0.31 -0.61
N ILE A 74 2.40 0.76 -1.04
CA ILE A 74 2.70 1.90 -0.19
C ILE A 74 2.00 3.12 -0.76
N GLY A 75 1.13 3.71 0.05
CA GLY A 75 0.47 4.96 -0.27
C GLY A 75 0.95 6.08 0.64
N VAL A 76 1.08 7.28 0.09
CA VAL A 76 1.40 8.49 0.84
C VAL A 76 0.44 9.58 0.41
N GLY A 77 -0.21 10.21 1.37
CA GLY A 77 -1.09 11.35 1.15
C GLY A 77 -0.77 12.46 2.13
N GLU A 78 -0.85 13.70 1.66
CA GLU A 78 -0.65 14.91 2.48
C GLU A 78 -1.78 15.90 2.20
N SER A 79 -2.28 16.55 3.25
CA SER A 79 -3.28 17.60 3.11
C SER A 79 -3.15 18.67 4.21
N ASP A 80 -3.55 19.90 3.86
CA ASP A 80 -3.66 21.07 4.72
C ASP A 80 -5.07 21.69 4.68
N SER A 81 -6.06 20.94 4.18
CA SER A 81 -7.46 21.37 4.15
C SER A 81 -8.13 21.25 5.52
N GLU A 82 -9.36 21.77 5.64
CA GLU A 82 -10.17 21.62 6.86
C GLU A 82 -10.41 20.15 7.21
N ASP A 83 -10.64 19.29 6.19
CA ASP A 83 -10.78 17.84 6.33
C ASP A 83 -9.47 17.10 6.00
N ARG A 84 -8.33 17.65 6.47
CA ARG A 84 -6.98 17.18 6.10
C ARG A 84 -6.77 15.68 6.28
N VAL A 85 -7.39 15.07 7.29
CA VAL A 85 -7.30 13.63 7.55
C VAL A 85 -7.93 12.83 6.44
N VAL A 86 -9.17 13.16 6.09
CA VAL A 86 -9.95 12.45 5.06
C VAL A 86 -9.26 12.57 3.70
N GLU A 87 -8.78 13.76 3.40
CA GLU A 87 -8.11 14.02 2.13
C GLU A 87 -6.75 13.32 2.06
N ALA A 88 -5.95 13.36 3.11
CA ALA A 88 -4.67 12.66 3.18
C ALA A 88 -4.86 11.13 3.08
N ALA A 89 -5.84 10.55 3.79
CA ALA A 89 -6.16 9.14 3.71
C ALA A 89 -6.62 8.74 2.30
N LYS A 90 -7.52 9.50 1.70
CA LYS A 90 -7.95 9.26 0.31
C LYS A 90 -6.77 9.31 -0.66
N ARG A 91 -5.90 10.31 -0.56
CA ARG A 91 -4.71 10.43 -1.41
C ARG A 91 -3.74 9.26 -1.23
N ALA A 92 -3.56 8.79 0.00
CA ALA A 92 -2.72 7.63 0.29
C ALA A 92 -3.30 6.35 -0.31
N LEU A 93 -4.61 6.14 -0.21
CA LEU A 93 -5.28 4.94 -0.72
C LEU A 93 -5.55 4.99 -2.24
N THR A 94 -5.63 6.17 -2.84
CA THR A 94 -5.97 6.36 -4.27
C THR A 94 -4.74 6.68 -5.10
N ASN A 95 -3.60 6.02 -4.85
CA ASN A 95 -2.43 6.27 -5.66
C ASN A 95 -2.67 5.78 -7.11
N PRO A 96 -2.68 6.68 -8.10
CA PRO A 96 -3.05 6.34 -9.46
C PRO A 96 -2.03 5.43 -10.18
N LEU A 97 -0.81 5.27 -9.63
CA LEU A 97 0.21 4.36 -10.16
C LEU A 97 0.06 2.92 -9.66
N LEU A 98 -0.87 2.69 -8.70
CA LEU A 98 -1.10 1.39 -8.11
C LEU A 98 -2.49 0.89 -8.54
N ASP A 99 -2.53 -0.25 -9.20
CA ASP A 99 -3.78 -0.92 -9.57
C ASP A 99 -3.99 -2.11 -8.66
N VAL A 100 -4.51 -1.85 -7.48
CA VAL A 100 -4.71 -2.85 -6.44
C VAL A 100 -6.08 -2.72 -5.80
N SER A 101 -6.63 -3.86 -5.39
CA SER A 101 -7.76 -3.90 -4.46
C SER A 101 -7.23 -4.12 -3.06
N TYR A 102 -7.68 -3.31 -2.13
CA TYR A 102 -7.38 -3.47 -0.70
C TYR A 102 -8.31 -4.48 -0.01
N GLU A 103 -9.35 -4.91 -0.70
CA GLU A 103 -10.33 -5.85 -0.18
C GLU A 103 -9.68 -7.18 0.18
N GLY A 104 -9.81 -7.58 1.44
CA GLY A 104 -9.21 -8.79 1.97
C GLY A 104 -7.70 -8.70 2.24
N ALA A 105 -7.11 -7.51 2.22
CA ALA A 105 -5.72 -7.30 2.62
C ALA A 105 -5.51 -7.71 4.09
N THR A 106 -4.39 -8.38 4.36
CA THR A 106 -4.14 -9.08 5.62
C THR A 106 -3.29 -8.32 6.62
N GLY A 107 -2.68 -7.21 6.20
CA GLY A 107 -1.89 -6.38 7.10
C GLY A 107 -1.84 -4.92 6.66
N ALA A 108 -1.74 -4.02 7.64
CA ALA A 108 -1.53 -2.61 7.40
C ALA A 108 -0.60 -1.99 8.46
N LEU A 109 0.33 -1.16 7.99
CA LEU A 109 1.10 -0.27 8.84
C LEU A 109 0.74 1.16 8.47
N ILE A 110 0.26 1.93 9.43
CA ILE A 110 -0.20 3.29 9.26
C ILE A 110 0.72 4.22 10.03
N HIS A 111 1.30 5.19 9.37
CA HIS A 111 2.11 6.21 10.04
C HIS A 111 1.58 7.61 9.72
N ILE A 112 1.29 8.37 10.76
CA ILE A 112 0.72 9.70 10.65
C ILE A 112 1.74 10.72 11.16
N THR A 113 2.01 11.74 10.35
CA THR A 113 2.85 12.87 10.75
C THR A 113 2.01 14.15 10.68
N GLY A 114 1.93 14.87 11.78
CA GLY A 114 1.25 16.17 11.87
C GLY A 114 2.05 17.20 12.64
N GLY A 115 1.49 18.38 12.81
CA GLY A 115 2.02 19.42 13.68
C GLY A 115 1.66 19.18 15.15
N ASP A 116 1.96 20.17 16.00
CA ASP A 116 1.56 20.21 17.40
C ASP A 116 0.03 20.31 17.59
N ASP A 117 -0.68 20.58 16.52
CA ASP A 117 -2.14 20.64 16.38
C ASP A 117 -2.79 19.29 15.98
N LEU A 118 -2.01 18.21 15.83
CA LEU A 118 -2.53 16.89 15.54
C LEU A 118 -3.31 16.33 16.72
N THR A 119 -4.56 15.95 16.49
CA THR A 119 -5.45 15.41 17.53
C THR A 119 -5.54 13.89 17.51
N LEU A 120 -5.91 13.28 18.64
CA LEU A 120 -6.12 11.83 18.72
C LEU A 120 -7.32 11.39 17.87
N ASP A 121 -8.33 12.22 17.74
CA ASP A 121 -9.50 11.98 16.88
C ASP A 121 -9.10 11.85 15.40
N GLU A 122 -8.21 12.75 14.95
CA GLU A 122 -7.65 12.69 13.60
C GLU A 122 -6.88 11.38 13.35
N VAL A 123 -6.07 10.94 14.33
CA VAL A 123 -5.32 9.70 14.23
C VAL A 123 -6.26 8.49 14.18
N SER A 124 -7.30 8.45 15.02
CA SER A 124 -8.31 7.39 15.04
C SER A 124 -9.05 7.31 13.71
N ARG A 125 -9.54 8.45 13.23
CA ARG A 125 -10.28 8.54 11.95
C ARG A 125 -9.42 8.12 10.76
N ALA A 126 -8.13 8.46 10.75
CA ALA A 126 -7.21 8.00 9.72
C ALA A 126 -7.06 6.48 9.74
N GLY A 127 -6.94 5.88 10.93
CA GLY A 127 -6.89 4.44 11.12
C GLY A 127 -8.14 3.75 10.59
N GLU A 128 -9.33 4.22 10.99
CA GLU A 128 -10.62 3.69 10.54
C GLU A 128 -10.73 3.67 9.01
N MET A 129 -10.39 4.78 8.36
CA MET A 129 -10.46 4.90 6.90
C MET A 129 -9.54 3.92 6.17
N VAL A 130 -8.35 3.65 6.70
CA VAL A 130 -7.43 2.69 6.08
C VAL A 130 -7.90 1.27 6.30
N THR A 131 -8.47 0.98 7.48
CA THR A 131 -8.86 -0.39 7.88
C THR A 131 -10.23 -0.82 7.33
N GLU A 132 -11.07 0.11 6.88
CA GLU A 132 -12.43 -0.17 6.40
C GLU A 132 -12.49 -1.24 5.29
N SER A 133 -11.44 -1.30 4.46
CA SER A 133 -11.38 -2.24 3.32
C SER A 133 -10.54 -3.48 3.58
N LEU A 134 -9.96 -3.62 4.78
CA LEU A 134 -9.09 -4.75 5.11
C LEU A 134 -9.90 -5.97 5.58
N ASP A 135 -9.23 -7.11 5.66
CA ASP A 135 -9.79 -8.30 6.30
C ASP A 135 -10.08 -8.04 7.78
N ALA A 136 -11.12 -8.66 8.34
CA ALA A 136 -11.50 -8.50 9.75
C ALA A 136 -10.39 -8.96 10.72
N ASP A 137 -9.57 -9.92 10.30
CA ASP A 137 -8.45 -10.46 11.06
C ASP A 137 -7.10 -9.82 10.65
N ALA A 138 -7.14 -8.71 9.89
CA ALA A 138 -5.92 -8.04 9.44
C ALA A 138 -5.08 -7.54 10.62
N ASN A 139 -3.76 -7.75 10.54
CA ASN A 139 -2.82 -7.20 11.50
C ASN A 139 -2.59 -5.71 11.20
N VAL A 140 -3.01 -4.83 12.11
CA VAL A 140 -2.88 -3.37 11.92
C VAL A 140 -1.96 -2.79 12.98
N ILE A 141 -0.92 -2.13 12.53
CA ILE A 141 0.04 -1.41 13.38
C ILE A 141 0.01 0.06 12.99
N TRP A 142 -0.01 0.95 13.97
CA TRP A 142 -0.01 2.38 13.69
C TRP A 142 1.00 3.14 14.55
N GLY A 143 1.52 4.24 13.99
CA GLY A 143 2.40 5.17 14.67
C GLY A 143 2.05 6.63 14.36
N ALA A 144 2.45 7.53 15.27
CA ALA A 144 2.21 8.94 15.10
C ALA A 144 3.45 9.78 15.46
N ARG A 145 3.72 10.79 14.65
CA ARG A 145 4.86 11.70 14.82
C ARG A 145 4.40 13.14 14.79
N ILE A 146 4.97 13.92 15.70
CA ILE A 146 4.83 15.38 15.69
C ILE A 146 6.05 16.01 15.03
N SER A 147 5.81 16.94 14.11
CA SER A 147 6.85 17.71 13.43
C SER A 147 6.41 19.16 13.27
N GLU A 148 7.20 20.09 13.75
CA GLU A 148 6.91 21.55 13.63
C GLU A 148 6.71 21.99 12.17
N LYS A 149 7.37 21.31 11.22
CA LYS A 149 7.24 21.59 9.78
C LYS A 149 5.87 21.21 9.22
N MET A 150 5.11 20.40 9.97
CA MET A 150 3.79 19.89 9.58
C MET A 150 2.64 20.64 10.27
N LYS A 151 2.90 21.79 10.86
CA LYS A 151 1.86 22.62 11.48
C LYS A 151 0.77 22.97 10.47
N GLY A 152 -0.49 22.70 10.83
CA GLY A 152 -1.65 22.85 9.95
C GLY A 152 -1.78 21.78 8.86
N LYS A 153 -0.88 20.80 8.81
CA LYS A 153 -0.86 19.74 7.79
C LYS A 153 -0.83 18.36 8.39
N ILE A 154 -1.32 17.39 7.64
CA ILE A 154 -1.18 15.97 7.96
C ILE A 154 -0.57 15.27 6.76
N ARG A 155 0.37 14.36 7.05
CA ARG A 155 0.84 13.34 6.11
C ARG A 155 0.50 11.98 6.66
N LEU A 156 -0.21 11.20 5.87
CA LEU A 156 -0.51 9.81 6.15
C LEU A 156 0.27 8.92 5.19
N MET A 157 0.97 7.94 5.72
CA MET A 157 1.56 6.86 4.96
C MET A 157 0.93 5.55 5.40
N ALA A 158 0.52 4.73 4.44
CA ALA A 158 0.00 3.39 4.66
C ALA A 158 0.82 2.38 3.86
N ILE A 159 1.29 1.33 4.53
CA ILE A 159 1.82 0.11 3.89
C ILE A 159 0.75 -0.94 4.08
N ILE A 160 0.20 -1.47 2.99
CA ILE A 160 -0.87 -2.47 3.02
C ILE A 160 -0.36 -3.71 2.33
N THR A 161 -0.47 -4.87 3.00
CA THR A 161 0.06 -6.16 2.56
C THR A 161 -1.05 -7.18 2.31
N GLY A 162 -0.78 -8.13 1.44
CA GLY A 162 -1.77 -9.11 1.03
C GLY A 162 -2.82 -8.55 0.06
N VAL A 163 -2.48 -7.46 -0.66
CA VAL A 163 -3.38 -6.84 -1.63
C VAL A 163 -3.53 -7.68 -2.89
N LEU A 164 -4.68 -7.59 -3.53
CA LEU A 164 -4.94 -8.22 -4.82
C LEU A 164 -4.59 -7.26 -5.94
N SER A 165 -3.77 -7.72 -6.88
CA SER A 165 -3.46 -6.97 -8.10
C SER A 165 -3.81 -7.81 -9.33
N PRO A 166 -4.52 -7.26 -10.31
CA PRO A 166 -4.87 -7.98 -11.53
C PRO A 166 -3.65 -8.38 -12.36
N TYR A 167 -2.51 -7.72 -12.17
CA TYR A 167 -1.25 -8.00 -12.89
C TYR A 167 -0.35 -8.99 -12.16
N ILE A 168 -0.60 -9.24 -10.89
CA ILE A 168 0.09 -10.23 -10.11
C ILE A 168 -0.93 -11.31 -9.83
N LEU A 169 -0.92 -12.35 -10.66
CA LEU A 169 -1.69 -13.56 -10.39
C LEU A 169 -1.34 -14.00 -8.98
N GLY A 170 -2.32 -13.85 -8.06
CA GLY A 170 -2.19 -14.33 -6.69
C GLY A 170 -1.64 -15.74 -6.69
N LYS A 171 -1.07 -16.23 -5.59
CA LYS A 171 -0.80 -17.66 -5.45
C LYS A 171 -2.08 -18.36 -5.90
N THR A 172 -2.06 -18.95 -7.08
CA THR A 172 -3.13 -19.86 -7.49
C THR A 172 -3.11 -20.95 -6.43
N ASP A 173 -4.07 -20.86 -5.52
CA ASP A 173 -4.32 -21.94 -4.58
C ASP A 173 -4.67 -23.15 -5.43
N HIS A 174 -3.69 -24.00 -5.72
CA HIS A 174 -3.87 -25.26 -6.44
C HIS A 174 -4.85 -26.20 -5.71
N LYS A 175 -5.48 -25.75 -4.63
CA LYS A 175 -6.41 -26.51 -3.80
C LYS A 175 -7.89 -26.36 -4.15
N LYS A 176 -8.28 -25.50 -5.12
CA LYS A 176 -9.69 -25.34 -5.48
C LYS A 176 -9.99 -25.36 -6.98
N ILE A 177 -9.31 -26.21 -7.73
CA ILE A 177 -9.89 -26.67 -9.00
C ILE A 177 -10.95 -27.70 -8.60
N SER A 178 -12.22 -27.30 -8.60
CA SER A 178 -13.28 -28.25 -8.32
C SER A 178 -13.24 -29.37 -9.36
N PRO A 179 -13.64 -30.61 -9.01
CA PRO A 179 -13.71 -31.70 -9.99
C PRO A 179 -14.54 -31.37 -11.23
N GLN A 180 -15.50 -30.44 -11.11
CA GLN A 180 -16.33 -29.96 -12.21
C GLN A 180 -15.54 -29.12 -13.23
N THR A 181 -14.57 -28.33 -12.80
CA THR A 181 -13.75 -27.50 -13.70
C THR A 181 -12.73 -28.37 -14.49
N MET A 182 -12.26 -29.48 -13.90
CA MET A 182 -11.43 -30.46 -14.62
C MET A 182 -12.22 -31.19 -15.71
N HIS A 183 -13.49 -31.47 -15.49
CA HIS A 183 -14.34 -32.15 -16.51
C HIS A 183 -14.60 -31.24 -17.72
N LEU A 184 -14.84 -29.97 -17.49
CA LEU A 184 -15.08 -28.96 -18.54
C LEU A 184 -13.82 -28.71 -19.41
N SER A 185 -12.64 -28.67 -18.83
CA SER A 185 -11.39 -28.48 -19.60
C SER A 185 -11.09 -29.68 -20.52
N HIS A 186 -11.41 -30.88 -20.08
CA HIS A 186 -11.25 -32.10 -20.89
C HIS A 186 -12.26 -32.16 -22.03
N GLU A 187 -13.51 -31.71 -21.83
CA GLU A 187 -14.52 -31.64 -22.88
C GLU A 187 -14.25 -30.55 -23.92
N LEU A 188 -13.60 -29.47 -23.54
CA LEU A 188 -13.29 -28.33 -24.41
C LEU A 188 -11.92 -28.41 -25.08
N GLY A 189 -11.14 -29.46 -24.82
CA GLY A 189 -9.83 -29.66 -25.44
C GLY A 189 -8.80 -28.58 -25.10
N ILE A 190 -8.92 -27.94 -23.94
CA ILE A 190 -8.02 -26.87 -23.49
C ILE A 190 -6.98 -27.48 -22.56
N ASP A 191 -5.75 -27.66 -23.06
CA ASP A 191 -4.61 -28.08 -22.24
C ASP A 191 -4.20 -26.91 -21.32
N MET A 192 -4.46 -27.05 -20.01
CA MET A 192 -3.92 -26.13 -19.04
C MET A 192 -2.43 -26.41 -18.84
N ILE A 193 -1.59 -25.48 -19.26
CA ILE A 193 -0.14 -25.51 -19.06
C ILE A 193 0.13 -25.44 -17.54
N ARG A 194 0.89 -26.41 -17.04
CA ARG A 194 1.36 -26.51 -15.66
C ARG A 194 2.43 -25.50 -15.35
#